data_f9589a862f8b513a955a88a0b7b11e42
#
_entry.id   f9589a862f8b513a955a88a0b7b11e42
#
_cell.length_a   1.000
_cell.length_b   1.000
_cell.length_c   1.000
_cell.angle_alpha   90.00
_cell.angle_beta   90.00
_cell.angle_gamma   90.00
#
_symmetry.space_group_name_H-M   'P 1'
#
loop_
_entity.id
_entity.type
_entity.pdbx_description
1 polymer ?
#
loop_
_entity_poly.entity_id
_entity_poly.type
_entity_poly.pdbx_seq_one_letter_code
_entity_poly.pdbx_strand_id
1 'polypeptide(L)'
;MIQLKKEPFVRLADGTFVRACDYCADIETARSHTMAWRILEAHNEGPDMENLYLKFDMLVSPDDNYTSILQELCAVGERPLAIPWILTNCHNTLAATGGTINNDDHAYGLGCMKKLGGIFVPPYTAVIHQYMRECAAGGGRMILGSDSHT
;
A
#
# COMPACT_ATOMS: atom_id res chain seq x y z
N MET A 1 -0.60 -4.42 32.94
CA MET A 1 0.19 -5.44 32.25
C MET A 1 -0.51 -5.75 30.92
N ILE A 2 0.19 -5.69 29.79
CA ILE A 2 -0.36 -6.03 28.47
C ILE A 2 -0.34 -7.55 28.34
N GLN A 3 -1.49 -8.15 28.03
CA GLN A 3 -1.61 -9.59 27.76
C GLN A 3 -1.81 -9.78 26.25
N LEU A 4 -0.95 -10.57 25.61
CA LEU A 4 -1.13 -10.98 24.24
C LEU A 4 -2.04 -12.21 24.19
N LYS A 5 -3.15 -12.09 23.47
CA LYS A 5 -4.08 -13.19 23.21
C LYS A 5 -3.75 -13.77 21.82
N LYS A 6 -3.62 -15.07 21.73
CA LYS A 6 -3.31 -15.77 20.46
C LYS A 6 -4.55 -16.27 19.74
N GLU A 7 -5.62 -16.48 20.49
CA GLU A 7 -6.91 -16.88 19.93
C GLU A 7 -7.64 -15.70 19.27
N PRO A 8 -8.43 -15.92 18.24
CA PRO A 8 -9.24 -14.89 17.60
C PRO A 8 -10.36 -14.42 18.54
N PHE A 9 -10.66 -13.14 18.46
CA PHE A 9 -11.75 -12.49 19.20
C PHE A 9 -12.76 -11.83 18.27
N VAL A 10 -14.02 -11.84 18.66
CA VAL A 10 -15.10 -11.09 18.02
C VAL A 10 -15.42 -9.86 18.87
N ARG A 11 -15.48 -8.70 18.25
CA ARG A 11 -15.97 -7.48 18.90
C ARG A 11 -17.47 -7.38 18.74
N LEU A 12 -18.20 -7.34 19.83
CA LEU A 12 -19.66 -7.17 19.84
C LEU A 12 -20.04 -5.69 19.59
N ALA A 13 -21.32 -5.45 19.31
CA ALA A 13 -21.85 -4.10 19.04
C ALA A 13 -21.70 -3.14 20.23
N ASP A 14 -21.70 -3.65 21.45
CA ASP A 14 -21.49 -2.88 22.69
C ASP A 14 -19.98 -2.58 22.96
N GLY A 15 -19.09 -3.06 22.08
CA GLY A 15 -17.65 -2.90 22.20
C GLY A 15 -16.94 -4.00 23.00
N THR A 16 -17.67 -4.95 23.57
CA THR A 16 -17.11 -6.08 24.30
C THR A 16 -16.38 -7.04 23.37
N PHE A 17 -15.31 -7.68 23.86
CA PHE A 17 -14.58 -8.72 23.13
C PHE A 17 -14.86 -10.10 23.73
N VAL A 18 -15.29 -11.04 22.92
CA VAL A 18 -15.49 -12.45 23.28
C VAL A 18 -14.60 -13.33 22.41
N ARG A 19 -14.16 -14.48 22.93
CA ARG A 19 -13.38 -15.41 22.11
C ARG A 19 -14.26 -15.94 20.96
N ALA A 20 -13.68 -16.11 19.78
CA ALA A 20 -14.43 -16.58 18.61
C ALA A 20 -15.10 -17.95 18.87
N CYS A 21 -14.44 -18.86 19.61
CA CYS A 21 -15.00 -20.16 20.00
C CYS A 21 -16.20 -20.07 20.95
N ASP A 22 -16.33 -18.99 21.71
CA ASP A 22 -17.42 -18.76 22.65
C ASP A 22 -18.56 -17.94 22.02
N TYR A 23 -18.32 -17.34 20.87
CA TYR A 23 -19.30 -16.47 20.17
C TYR A 23 -20.37 -17.26 19.42
N CYS A 24 -20.38 -18.52 19.48
CA CYS A 24 -21.38 -19.33 18.78
C CYS A 24 -21.21 -19.44 17.25
N ALA A 25 -20.88 -20.55 16.85
CA ALA A 25 -21.37 -21.30 15.73
C ALA A 25 -20.85 -20.97 14.34
N ASP A 26 -20.77 -19.76 13.83
CA ASP A 26 -20.38 -19.54 12.45
C ASP A 26 -19.17 -18.62 12.33
N ILE A 27 -17.99 -19.24 12.42
CA ILE A 27 -16.69 -18.56 12.25
C ILE A 27 -16.58 -17.95 10.84
N GLU A 28 -17.15 -18.58 9.83
CA GLU A 28 -17.12 -18.05 8.46
C GLU A 28 -17.95 -16.78 8.33
N THR A 29 -19.14 -16.75 8.92
CA THR A 29 -19.93 -15.52 8.99
C THR A 29 -19.17 -14.43 9.77
N ALA A 30 -18.57 -14.74 10.91
CA ALA A 30 -17.79 -13.78 11.67
C ALA A 30 -16.58 -13.26 10.87
N ARG A 31 -15.90 -14.12 10.11
CA ARG A 31 -14.79 -13.79 9.22
C ARG A 31 -15.20 -12.81 8.12
N SER A 32 -16.34 -13.06 7.48
CA SER A 32 -16.88 -12.21 6.41
C SER A 32 -17.28 -10.80 6.89
N HIS A 33 -17.45 -10.60 8.20
CA HIS A 33 -17.73 -9.30 8.80
C HIS A 33 -16.47 -8.55 9.25
N THR A 34 -15.27 -9.10 9.06
CA THR A 34 -14.02 -8.39 9.37
C THR A 34 -13.75 -7.26 8.37
N MET A 35 -13.03 -6.24 8.83
CA MET A 35 -12.60 -5.14 7.98
C MET A 35 -11.72 -5.63 6.82
N ALA A 36 -10.79 -6.54 7.10
CA ALA A 36 -9.89 -7.11 6.09
C ALA A 36 -10.68 -7.85 5.00
N TRP A 37 -11.64 -8.69 5.39
CA TRP A 37 -12.48 -9.39 4.42
C TRP A 37 -13.24 -8.42 3.51
N ARG A 38 -13.86 -7.39 4.08
CA ARG A 38 -14.62 -6.40 3.31
C ARG A 38 -13.76 -5.61 2.33
N ILE A 39 -12.53 -5.30 2.71
CA ILE A 39 -11.59 -4.62 1.81
C ILE A 39 -11.17 -5.56 0.68
N LEU A 40 -10.81 -6.80 0.99
CA LEU A 40 -10.46 -7.80 -0.02
C LEU A 40 -11.63 -8.07 -0.98
N GLU A 41 -12.84 -8.27 -0.46
CA GLU A 41 -14.05 -8.50 -1.25
C GLU A 41 -14.35 -7.33 -2.21
N ALA A 42 -14.20 -6.09 -1.73
CA ALA A 42 -14.45 -4.90 -2.53
C ALA A 42 -13.42 -4.68 -3.66
N HIS A 43 -12.23 -5.28 -3.54
CA HIS A 43 -11.15 -5.18 -4.52
C HIS A 43 -10.92 -6.46 -5.31
N ASN A 44 -11.72 -7.49 -5.08
CA ASN A 44 -11.57 -8.77 -5.75
C ASN A 44 -12.34 -8.80 -7.08
N GLU A 45 -11.62 -8.97 -8.17
CA GLU A 45 -12.16 -9.24 -9.50
C GLU A 45 -12.14 -10.76 -9.83
N GLY A 46 -11.71 -11.59 -8.87
CA GLY A 46 -11.68 -13.04 -8.98
C GLY A 46 -13.06 -13.69 -8.78
N PRO A 47 -13.14 -15.00 -9.00
CA PRO A 47 -14.41 -15.73 -8.97
C PRO A 47 -14.98 -15.89 -7.54
N ASP A 48 -14.13 -15.90 -6.53
CA ASP A 48 -14.50 -16.14 -5.12
C ASP A 48 -13.43 -15.57 -4.16
N MET A 49 -13.63 -15.77 -2.86
CA MET A 49 -12.70 -15.29 -1.83
C MET A 49 -11.55 -16.29 -1.51
N GLU A 50 -11.48 -17.41 -2.18
CA GLU A 50 -10.35 -18.34 -2.11
C GLU A 50 -9.33 -18.08 -3.23
N ASN A 51 -9.82 -17.59 -4.38
CA ASN A 51 -9.03 -17.29 -5.58
C ASN A 51 -9.10 -15.80 -5.88
N LEU A 52 -8.37 -15.01 -5.11
CA LEU A 52 -8.38 -13.56 -5.19
C LEU A 52 -7.62 -13.04 -6.42
N TYR A 53 -8.25 -12.16 -7.19
CA TYR A 53 -7.62 -11.33 -8.21
C TYR A 53 -7.84 -9.87 -7.83
N LEU A 54 -6.88 -9.31 -7.10
CA LEU A 54 -7.03 -8.02 -6.44
C LEU A 54 -6.63 -6.86 -7.33
N LYS A 55 -7.48 -5.86 -7.40
CA LYS A 55 -7.22 -4.58 -8.02
C LYS A 55 -6.92 -3.53 -6.94
N PHE A 56 -5.74 -2.95 -7.01
CA PHE A 56 -5.33 -1.91 -6.06
C PHE A 56 -5.81 -0.53 -6.49
N ASP A 57 -6.05 0.36 -5.53
CA ASP A 57 -6.44 1.75 -5.79
C ASP A 57 -5.26 2.61 -6.24
N MET A 58 -4.05 2.31 -5.77
CA MET A 58 -2.83 3.02 -6.13
C MET A 58 -1.57 2.23 -5.81
N LEU A 59 -0.46 2.68 -6.41
CA LEU A 59 0.89 2.22 -6.15
C LEU A 59 1.70 3.32 -5.46
N VAL A 60 2.67 2.92 -4.64
CA VAL A 60 3.64 3.84 -4.06
C VAL A 60 5.03 3.22 -4.02
N SER A 61 6.05 4.00 -4.38
CA SER A 61 7.44 3.55 -4.39
C SER A 61 8.36 4.63 -3.85
N PRO A 62 9.29 4.27 -2.95
CA PRO A 62 10.30 5.20 -2.45
C PRO A 62 11.51 5.31 -3.37
N ASP A 63 12.32 6.33 -3.16
CA ASP A 63 13.47 6.68 -3.99
C ASP A 63 14.63 5.67 -3.95
N ASP A 64 14.61 4.72 -3.04
CA ASP A 64 15.60 3.65 -2.98
C ASP A 64 15.33 2.51 -3.99
N ASN A 65 14.15 2.45 -4.59
CA ASN A 65 13.83 1.37 -5.52
C ASN A 65 13.00 1.76 -6.76
N TYR A 66 12.40 2.95 -6.82
CA TYR A 66 11.56 3.29 -7.97
C TYR A 66 12.32 3.35 -9.30
N THR A 67 13.62 3.66 -9.26
CA THR A 67 14.44 3.74 -10.47
C THR A 67 14.48 2.39 -11.20
N SER A 68 14.72 1.30 -10.48
CA SER A 68 14.72 -0.05 -11.06
C SER A 68 13.34 -0.46 -11.55
N ILE A 69 12.28 -0.15 -10.82
CA ILE A 69 10.91 -0.44 -11.24
C ILE A 69 10.55 0.32 -12.53
N LEU A 70 10.96 1.58 -12.63
CA LEU A 70 10.77 2.37 -13.86
C LEU A 70 11.56 1.81 -15.05
N GLN A 71 12.77 1.31 -14.83
CA GLN A 71 13.57 0.66 -15.88
C GLN A 71 12.91 -0.63 -16.35
N GLU A 72 12.37 -1.45 -15.45
CA GLU A 72 11.61 -2.64 -15.79
C GLU A 72 10.35 -2.30 -16.59
N LEU A 73 9.61 -1.26 -16.17
CA LEU A 73 8.45 -0.78 -16.92
C LEU A 73 8.81 -0.34 -18.34
N CYS A 74 9.92 0.37 -18.49
CA CYS A 74 10.42 0.74 -19.82
C CYS A 74 10.77 -0.48 -20.68
N ALA A 75 11.36 -1.52 -20.08
CA ALA A 75 11.75 -2.74 -20.78
C ALA A 75 10.54 -3.56 -21.29
N VAL A 76 9.42 -3.55 -20.58
CA VAL A 76 8.18 -4.24 -21.01
C VAL A 76 7.31 -3.40 -21.93
N GLY A 77 7.72 -2.17 -22.22
CA GLY A 77 6.99 -1.22 -23.06
C GLY A 77 6.10 -0.28 -22.25
N GLU A 78 6.34 1.01 -22.41
CA GLU A 78 5.60 2.05 -21.73
C GLU A 78 4.11 2.01 -22.05
N ARG A 79 3.29 2.03 -21.03
CA ARG A 79 1.83 2.15 -21.13
C ARG A 79 1.35 3.20 -20.14
N PRO A 80 0.22 3.87 -20.42
CA PRO A 80 -0.41 4.72 -19.43
C PRO A 80 -0.67 3.93 -18.14
N LEU A 81 -0.46 4.57 -16.99
CA LEU A 81 -0.73 3.95 -15.70
C LEU A 81 -2.21 3.64 -15.57
N ALA A 82 -2.53 2.39 -15.25
CA ALA A 82 -3.91 1.96 -15.02
C ALA A 82 -4.49 2.49 -13.71
N ILE A 83 -3.62 2.72 -12.72
CA ILE A 83 -3.96 3.29 -11.41
C ILE A 83 -2.91 4.34 -11.04
N PRO A 84 -3.23 5.30 -10.16
CA PRO A 84 -2.27 6.30 -9.70
C PRO A 84 -1.01 5.65 -9.12
N TRP A 85 0.15 6.14 -9.52
CA TRP A 85 1.43 5.76 -8.94
C TRP A 85 2.12 6.97 -8.35
N ILE A 86 2.53 6.85 -7.08
CA ILE A 86 3.19 7.89 -6.32
C ILE A 86 4.65 7.50 -6.13
N LEU A 87 5.57 8.31 -6.62
CA LEU A 87 6.98 8.23 -6.27
C LEU A 87 7.25 9.18 -5.11
N THR A 88 7.89 8.68 -4.07
CA THR A 88 8.13 9.43 -2.85
C THR A 88 9.53 9.12 -2.30
N ASN A 89 9.78 9.45 -1.05
CA ASN A 89 11.10 9.33 -0.42
C ASN A 89 11.10 8.19 0.59
N CYS A 90 12.22 7.47 0.68
CA CYS A 90 12.51 6.58 1.79
C CYS A 90 12.69 7.37 3.10
N HIS A 91 13.05 6.68 4.20
CA HIS A 91 13.11 7.28 5.54
C HIS A 91 14.01 8.50 5.65
N ASN A 92 15.04 8.62 4.81
CA ASN A 92 16.00 9.72 4.84
C ASN A 92 16.18 10.42 3.50
N THR A 93 15.34 10.28 2.58
CA THR A 93 15.52 10.56 1.14
C THR A 93 16.95 10.36 0.64
N LEU A 94 17.18 9.65 -0.45
CA LEU A 94 18.53 9.42 -0.98
C LEU A 94 19.23 10.72 -1.38
N ALA A 95 18.47 11.77 -1.71
CA ALA A 95 19.04 13.09 -1.96
C ALA A 95 19.86 13.65 -0.77
N ALA A 96 19.53 13.24 0.48
CA ALA A 96 20.26 13.65 1.68
C ALA A 96 21.65 13.05 1.78
N THR A 97 21.94 11.93 1.11
CA THR A 97 23.27 11.33 1.09
C THR A 97 24.27 12.12 0.22
N GLY A 98 23.76 13.02 -0.63
CA GLY A 98 24.53 13.82 -1.54
C GLY A 98 25.01 13.06 -2.78
N GLY A 99 25.74 13.77 -3.64
CA GLY A 99 26.23 13.23 -4.90
C GLY A 99 25.24 13.37 -6.06
N THR A 100 25.76 13.24 -7.29
CA THR A 100 24.98 13.47 -8.51
C THR A 100 24.05 12.32 -8.83
N ILE A 101 24.40 11.08 -8.50
CA ILE A 101 23.63 9.87 -8.85
C ILE A 101 22.24 9.95 -8.27
N ASN A 102 22.10 10.21 -6.96
CA ASN A 102 20.79 10.29 -6.33
C ASN A 102 19.94 11.47 -6.85
N ASN A 103 20.58 12.58 -7.19
CA ASN A 103 19.87 13.70 -7.81
C ASN A 103 19.41 13.38 -9.23
N ASP A 104 20.21 12.65 -10.00
CA ASP A 104 19.83 12.18 -11.33
C ASP A 104 18.67 11.18 -11.27
N ASP A 105 18.65 10.28 -10.28
CA ASP A 105 17.53 9.37 -10.02
C ASP A 105 16.22 10.14 -9.73
N HIS A 106 16.29 11.17 -8.92
CA HIS A 106 15.13 12.04 -8.65
C HIS A 106 14.67 12.80 -9.89
N ALA A 107 15.60 13.32 -10.71
CA ALA A 107 15.27 13.98 -11.98
C ALA A 107 14.65 13.01 -12.96
N TYR A 108 15.17 11.78 -13.04
CA TYR A 108 14.62 10.70 -13.84
C TYR A 108 13.21 10.33 -13.40
N GLY A 109 12.99 10.09 -12.11
CA GLY A 109 11.68 9.79 -11.54
C GLY A 109 10.64 10.88 -11.84
N LEU A 110 11.02 12.15 -11.65
CA LEU A 110 10.16 13.29 -12.01
C LEU A 110 9.81 13.30 -13.50
N GLY A 111 10.78 13.05 -14.37
CA GLY A 111 10.58 12.96 -15.82
C GLY A 111 9.62 11.85 -16.20
N CYS A 112 9.79 10.66 -15.61
CA CYS A 112 8.91 9.53 -15.83
C CYS A 112 7.47 9.81 -15.35
N MET A 113 7.29 10.38 -14.16
CA MET A 113 5.95 10.68 -13.66
C MET A 113 5.22 11.72 -14.51
N LYS A 114 5.93 12.73 -15.03
CA LYS A 114 5.36 13.67 -16.00
C LYS A 114 4.89 12.99 -17.28
N LYS A 115 5.65 12.01 -17.76
CA LYS A 115 5.33 11.24 -18.97
C LYS A 115 4.19 10.26 -18.76
N LEU A 116 4.18 9.54 -17.65
CA LEU A 116 3.23 8.48 -17.34
C LEU A 116 1.93 8.98 -16.68
N GLY A 117 1.88 10.23 -16.24
CA GLY A 117 0.72 10.79 -15.53
C GLY A 117 0.65 10.38 -14.06
N GLY A 118 1.79 10.04 -13.46
CA GLY A 118 1.91 9.71 -12.03
C GLY A 118 2.11 10.94 -11.15
N ILE A 119 2.33 10.71 -9.86
CA ILE A 119 2.57 11.72 -8.83
C ILE A 119 4.01 11.63 -8.36
N PHE A 120 4.72 12.75 -8.35
CA PHE A 120 6.08 12.82 -7.81
C PHE A 120 6.09 13.69 -6.56
N VAL A 121 6.54 13.11 -5.44
CA VAL A 121 6.75 13.83 -4.17
C VAL A 121 8.20 14.26 -4.09
N PRO A 122 8.50 15.56 -4.09
CA PRO A 122 9.88 16.04 -4.09
C PRO A 122 10.70 15.57 -2.88
N PRO A 123 12.04 15.53 -3.00
CA PRO A 123 12.92 15.28 -1.87
C PRO A 123 12.61 16.20 -0.68
N TYR A 124 12.81 15.70 0.52
CA TYR A 124 12.61 16.42 1.79
C TYR A 124 11.18 16.81 2.13
N THR A 125 10.19 16.42 1.33
CA THR A 125 8.78 16.72 1.62
C THR A 125 8.25 15.83 2.74
N ALA A 126 8.34 14.52 2.58
CA ALA A 126 7.95 13.54 3.59
C ALA A 126 8.48 12.16 3.22
N VAL A 127 8.64 11.28 4.20
CA VAL A 127 8.87 9.85 3.96
C VAL A 127 7.60 9.16 3.48
N ILE A 128 7.76 8.05 2.75
CA ILE A 128 6.67 7.30 2.13
C ILE A 128 5.50 7.05 3.08
N HIS A 129 5.75 6.47 4.25
CA HIS A 129 4.70 6.08 5.20
C HIS A 129 3.91 7.29 5.70
N GLN A 130 4.60 8.39 6.02
CA GLN A 130 3.97 9.60 6.51
C GLN A 130 3.12 10.25 5.40
N TYR A 131 3.70 10.41 4.21
CA TYR A 131 2.99 10.99 3.08
C TYR A 131 1.73 10.18 2.73
N MET A 132 1.86 8.85 2.65
CA MET A 132 0.72 7.99 2.30
C MET A 132 -0.37 8.04 3.34
N ARG A 133 -0.03 8.01 4.64
CA ARG A 133 -1.02 8.08 5.73
C ARG A 133 -1.77 9.40 5.77
N GLU A 134 -1.10 10.51 5.47
CA GLU A 134 -1.68 11.85 5.58
C GLU A 134 -2.38 12.31 4.31
N CYS A 135 -1.91 11.89 3.14
CA CYS A 135 -2.35 12.45 1.87
C CYS A 135 -3.15 11.47 0.99
N ALA A 136 -2.97 10.17 1.15
CA ALA A 136 -3.49 9.20 0.19
C ALA A 136 -4.31 8.06 0.81
N ALA A 137 -3.93 7.58 1.99
CA ALA A 137 -4.65 6.49 2.64
C ALA A 137 -6.03 6.92 3.13
N GLY A 138 -6.98 6.00 3.08
CA GLY A 138 -8.33 6.19 3.58
C GLY A 138 -8.97 4.86 3.92
N GLY A 139 -10.06 4.89 4.70
CA GLY A 139 -10.81 3.68 5.05
C GLY A 139 -11.27 2.94 3.80
N GLY A 140 -11.01 1.64 3.76
CA GLY A 140 -11.42 0.78 2.64
C GLY A 140 -10.49 0.80 1.42
N ARG A 141 -9.43 1.60 1.40
CA ARG A 141 -8.48 1.61 0.29
C ARG A 141 -7.44 0.50 0.39
N MET A 142 -7.04 0.00 -0.77
CA MET A 142 -5.98 -1.00 -0.93
C MET A 142 -4.83 -0.39 -1.74
N ILE A 143 -3.67 -0.24 -1.10
CA ILE A 143 -2.51 0.43 -1.66
C ILE A 143 -1.35 -0.57 -1.73
N LEU A 144 -0.72 -0.69 -2.90
CA LEU A 144 0.47 -1.52 -3.07
C LEU A 144 1.72 -0.66 -2.93
N GLY A 145 2.53 -0.97 -1.94
CA GLY A 145 3.81 -0.32 -1.71
C GLY A 145 4.99 -1.22 -2.05
N SER A 146 6.07 -0.64 -2.59
CA SER A 146 7.32 -1.36 -2.87
C SER A 146 8.36 -1.24 -1.75
N ASP A 147 7.99 -0.62 -0.64
CA ASP A 147 8.83 -0.52 0.54
C ASP A 147 8.68 -1.72 1.46
N SER A 148 9.77 -2.14 2.11
CA SER A 148 9.79 -3.31 2.97
C SER A 148 8.96 -3.20 4.26
N HIS A 149 8.53 -1.99 4.62
CA HIS A 149 7.73 -1.69 5.81
C HIS A 149 6.28 -1.30 5.50
N THR A 150 5.87 -1.43 4.25
CA THR A 150 4.51 -1.08 3.82
C THR A 150 3.50 -2.13 4.22
#